data_aa53ac0ba434afbd5be498e89cbe50c0
#
_entry.id   aa53ac0ba434afbd5be498e89cbe50c0
#
_cell.length_a   1.000
_cell.length_b   1.000
_cell.length_c   1.000
_cell.angle_alpha   90.00
_cell.angle_beta   90.00
_cell.angle_gamma   90.00
#
_symmetry.space_group_name_H-M   'P 1'
#
loop_
_entity.id
_entity.type
_entity.pdbx_description
1 polymer ?
#
loop_
_entity_poly.entity_id
_entity_poly.type
_entity_poly.pdbx_seq_one_letter_code
_entity_poly.pdbx_strand_id
1 'polypeptide(L)'
;MRTIRCLILSAIALVAVPAGPAPRAAEPGDRHPDLKRLSPTEEVWVDPARKEVVVGGRIALDRGPIEFFACPEGTKEHESIVATKASARLVHAALLAIGLEPGTPVSFDPEYVAAAGPQVLVRARWKKDDGTSATIDAREWVRNTRTGAALDTDWVFAGSSFWTDPADGTEYYQADGGDLICVSNFPTAMLDLPVESSQSNEALLFEAFADRVPPRGTTVELIFSNR
;
A
#
# COMPACT_ATOMS: atom_id res chain seq x y z
N MET A 1 -49.46 61.42 -35.16
CA MET A 1 -48.75 60.84 -33.98
C MET A 1 -48.45 59.36 -34.28
N ARG A 2 -47.19 59.01 -34.59
CA ARG A 2 -46.73 57.65 -34.90
C ARG A 2 -45.93 57.12 -33.69
N THR A 3 -46.45 56.13 -32.98
CA THR A 3 -45.80 55.44 -31.85
C THR A 3 -44.84 54.38 -32.37
N ILE A 4 -43.56 54.55 -32.10
CA ILE A 4 -42.48 53.59 -32.36
C ILE A 4 -42.42 52.61 -31.19
N ARG A 5 -42.71 51.31 -31.49
CA ARG A 5 -42.47 50.23 -30.52
C ARG A 5 -41.04 49.73 -30.68
N CYS A 6 -40.23 49.90 -29.64
CA CYS A 6 -38.90 49.38 -29.55
C CYS A 6 -38.97 47.91 -29.11
N LEU A 7 -38.51 46.98 -29.96
CA LEU A 7 -38.34 45.57 -29.63
C LEU A 7 -36.94 45.39 -28.97
N ILE A 8 -36.91 45.02 -27.72
CA ILE A 8 -35.67 44.61 -27.04
C ILE A 8 -35.47 43.10 -27.29
N LEU A 9 -34.48 42.75 -28.11
CA LEU A 9 -34.01 41.35 -28.25
C LEU A 9 -33.04 41.06 -27.09
N SER A 10 -33.47 40.23 -26.15
CA SER A 10 -32.57 39.65 -25.15
C SER A 10 -31.81 38.45 -25.72
N ALA A 11 -30.52 38.60 -25.91
CA ALA A 11 -29.63 37.50 -26.29
C ALA A 11 -29.28 36.67 -25.05
N ILE A 12 -29.74 35.43 -24.99
CA ILE A 12 -29.35 34.45 -23.98
C ILE A 12 -28.02 33.86 -24.42
N ALA A 13 -26.93 34.22 -23.72
CA ALA A 13 -25.62 33.58 -23.91
C ALA A 13 -25.61 32.21 -23.28
N LEU A 14 -25.56 31.18 -24.10
CA LEU A 14 -25.39 29.78 -23.66
C LEU A 14 -23.93 29.57 -23.25
N VAL A 15 -23.67 29.49 -21.94
CA VAL A 15 -22.32 29.16 -21.40
C VAL A 15 -22.11 27.67 -21.58
N ALA A 16 -21.24 27.28 -22.49
CA ALA A 16 -20.79 25.89 -22.64
C ALA A 16 -19.89 25.53 -21.46
N VAL A 17 -20.35 24.64 -20.60
CA VAL A 17 -19.53 24.01 -19.56
C VAL A 17 -18.57 23.03 -20.24
N PRO A 18 -17.25 23.14 -20.07
CA PRO A 18 -16.33 22.18 -20.66
C PRO A 18 -16.59 20.80 -20.06
N ALA A 19 -16.84 19.81 -20.92
CA ALA A 19 -16.93 18.42 -20.52
C ALA A 19 -15.58 18.02 -19.87
N GLY A 20 -15.61 17.49 -18.64
CA GLY A 20 -14.45 16.93 -17.99
C GLY A 20 -13.85 15.79 -18.83
N PRO A 21 -12.58 15.43 -18.62
CA PRO A 21 -11.94 14.37 -19.37
C PRO A 21 -12.76 13.08 -19.23
N ALA A 22 -13.06 12.45 -20.37
CA ALA A 22 -13.77 11.18 -20.41
C ALA A 22 -13.00 10.12 -19.58
N PRO A 23 -13.69 9.21 -18.89
CA PRO A 23 -13.03 8.09 -18.21
C PRO A 23 -12.18 7.32 -19.22
N ARG A 24 -10.89 7.12 -18.87
CA ARG A 24 -9.95 6.37 -19.71
C ARG A 24 -10.48 4.94 -19.82
N ALA A 25 -10.64 4.44 -21.03
CA ALA A 25 -11.00 3.05 -21.27
C ALA A 25 -9.96 2.13 -20.60
N ALA A 26 -10.42 1.09 -19.91
CA ALA A 26 -9.55 0.09 -19.30
C ALA A 26 -8.68 -0.58 -20.36
N GLU A 27 -7.40 -0.76 -20.08
CA GLU A 27 -6.48 -1.50 -20.95
C GLU A 27 -6.94 -2.98 -21.03
N PRO A 28 -6.89 -3.62 -22.23
CA PRO A 28 -7.25 -5.02 -22.37
C PRO A 28 -6.40 -5.89 -21.42
N GLY A 29 -7.03 -6.60 -20.49
CA GLY A 29 -6.37 -7.46 -19.51
C GLY A 29 -6.14 -6.81 -18.14
N ASP A 30 -6.63 -5.58 -17.89
CA ASP A 30 -6.61 -5.00 -16.54
C ASP A 30 -7.52 -5.82 -15.60
N ARG A 31 -6.94 -6.23 -14.45
CA ARG A 31 -7.66 -7.01 -13.43
C ARG A 31 -8.75 -6.22 -12.71
N HIS A 32 -8.64 -4.90 -12.71
CA HIS A 32 -9.55 -3.99 -12.04
C HIS A 32 -9.97 -2.83 -12.97
N PRO A 33 -10.77 -3.10 -14.02
CA PRO A 33 -11.15 -2.08 -14.99
C PRO A 33 -11.96 -0.92 -14.37
N ASP A 34 -12.61 -1.15 -13.23
CA ASP A 34 -13.39 -0.16 -12.50
C ASP A 34 -12.56 0.71 -11.53
N LEU A 35 -11.28 0.37 -11.32
CA LEU A 35 -10.38 1.11 -10.46
C LEU A 35 -9.41 1.97 -11.27
N LYS A 36 -8.88 3.02 -10.63
CA LYS A 36 -7.86 3.86 -11.25
C LYS A 36 -6.49 3.19 -11.14
N ARG A 37 -5.98 2.64 -12.23
CA ARG A 37 -4.60 2.14 -12.28
C ARG A 37 -3.61 3.29 -12.25
N LEU A 38 -2.56 3.19 -11.41
CA LEU A 38 -1.56 4.26 -11.24
C LEU A 38 -0.34 4.12 -12.14
N SER A 39 0.00 2.90 -12.57
CA SER A 39 1.17 2.62 -13.40
C SER A 39 0.82 1.63 -14.52
N PRO A 40 1.36 1.80 -15.73
CA PRO A 40 1.18 0.81 -16.79
C PRO A 40 1.97 -0.49 -16.56
N THR A 41 3.03 -0.45 -15.76
CA THR A 41 3.97 -1.56 -15.54
C THR A 41 3.84 -2.21 -14.17
N GLU A 42 3.32 -1.46 -13.17
CA GLU A 42 3.16 -1.94 -11.81
C GLU A 42 1.69 -2.22 -11.49
N GLU A 43 1.46 -3.17 -10.60
CA GLU A 43 0.12 -3.62 -10.24
C GLU A 43 -0.40 -2.84 -9.03
N VAL A 44 -0.74 -1.57 -9.24
CA VAL A 44 -1.32 -0.66 -8.22
C VAL A 44 -2.56 0.02 -8.77
N TRP A 45 -3.65 -0.10 -8.03
CA TRP A 45 -4.93 0.55 -8.33
C TRP A 45 -5.45 1.30 -7.12
N VAL A 46 -6.21 2.36 -7.37
CA VAL A 46 -6.89 3.15 -6.34
C VAL A 46 -8.40 3.10 -6.58
N ASP A 47 -9.14 2.83 -5.51
CA ASP A 47 -10.58 3.05 -5.42
C ASP A 47 -10.85 4.36 -4.66
N PRO A 48 -11.12 5.48 -5.34
CA PRO A 48 -11.35 6.76 -4.65
C PRO A 48 -12.64 6.78 -3.85
N ALA A 49 -13.64 5.98 -4.26
CA ALA A 49 -14.95 5.94 -3.60
C ALA A 49 -14.88 5.21 -2.25
N ARG A 50 -14.11 4.11 -2.19
CA ARG A 50 -13.88 3.35 -0.95
C ARG A 50 -12.66 3.82 -0.18
N LYS A 51 -11.84 4.70 -0.76
CA LYS A 51 -10.53 5.11 -0.24
C LYS A 51 -9.63 3.89 0.03
N GLU A 52 -9.53 3.03 -0.97
CA GLU A 52 -8.72 1.81 -0.93
C GLU A 52 -7.62 1.84 -1.99
N VAL A 53 -6.47 1.26 -1.64
CA VAL A 53 -5.39 0.95 -2.57
C VAL A 53 -5.32 -0.56 -2.72
N VAL A 54 -5.26 -1.05 -3.96
CA VAL A 54 -5.09 -2.48 -4.29
C VAL A 54 -3.73 -2.67 -4.93
N VAL A 55 -2.95 -3.60 -4.41
CA VAL A 55 -1.59 -3.91 -4.89
C VAL A 55 -1.49 -5.40 -5.19
N GLY A 56 -1.08 -5.74 -6.41
CA GLY A 56 -0.85 -7.12 -6.83
C GLY A 56 0.44 -7.68 -6.26
N GLY A 57 0.46 -9.00 -6.01
CA GLY A 57 1.63 -9.71 -5.50
C GLY A 57 1.45 -11.22 -5.50
N ARG A 58 2.36 -11.89 -4.84
CA ARG A 58 2.35 -13.36 -4.65
C ARG A 58 2.87 -13.72 -3.27
N ILE A 59 2.49 -14.88 -2.76
CA ILE A 59 3.12 -15.46 -1.56
C ILE A 59 4.58 -15.80 -1.89
N ALA A 60 5.51 -15.18 -1.18
CA ALA A 60 6.95 -15.43 -1.28
C ALA A 60 7.43 -16.41 -0.23
N LEU A 61 6.90 -16.32 1.00
CA LEU A 61 7.23 -17.21 2.12
C LEU A 61 5.93 -17.63 2.84
N ASP A 62 5.69 -18.92 2.99
CA ASP A 62 4.49 -19.46 3.64
C ASP A 62 4.78 -20.03 5.05
N ARG A 63 6.03 -20.01 5.51
CA ARG A 63 6.46 -20.48 6.82
C ARG A 63 7.84 -19.96 7.19
N GLY A 64 8.17 -19.95 8.47
CA GLY A 64 9.46 -19.54 9.00
C GLY A 64 9.50 -18.09 9.46
N PRO A 65 10.64 -17.67 10.03
CA PRO A 65 10.80 -16.32 10.58
C PRO A 65 10.73 -15.26 9.49
N ILE A 66 10.20 -14.08 9.87
CA ILE A 66 10.03 -12.94 8.97
C ILE A 66 10.46 -11.64 9.66
N GLU A 67 10.98 -10.71 8.88
CA GLU A 67 11.17 -9.31 9.25
C GLU A 67 10.14 -8.40 8.59
N PHE A 68 9.55 -8.87 7.48
CA PHE A 68 8.59 -8.12 6.69
C PHE A 68 7.31 -8.93 6.47
N PHE A 69 6.18 -8.24 6.47
CA PHE A 69 4.96 -8.80 5.92
C PHE A 69 4.98 -8.77 4.39
N ALA A 70 5.46 -7.65 3.81
CA ALA A 70 5.56 -7.51 2.36
C ALA A 70 6.77 -6.69 1.94
N CYS A 71 7.37 -7.08 0.81
CA CYS A 71 8.45 -6.37 0.12
C CYS A 71 8.16 -6.22 -1.38
N PRO A 72 8.76 -5.27 -2.11
CA PRO A 72 8.81 -5.30 -3.57
C PRO A 72 9.53 -6.54 -4.10
N GLU A 73 9.08 -7.10 -5.24
CA GLU A 73 9.77 -8.22 -5.90
C GLU A 73 11.24 -7.88 -6.20
N GLY A 74 12.12 -8.87 -6.05
CA GLY A 74 13.57 -8.73 -6.28
C GLY A 74 14.34 -8.15 -5.09
N THR A 75 13.70 -8.04 -3.91
CA THR A 75 14.34 -7.46 -2.71
C THR A 75 14.48 -8.49 -1.58
N LYS A 76 13.52 -8.56 -0.67
CA LYS A 76 13.59 -9.30 0.60
C LYS A 76 12.59 -10.46 0.71
N GLU A 77 12.34 -11.18 -0.39
CA GLU A 77 11.35 -12.27 -0.44
C GLU A 77 11.68 -13.45 0.49
N HIS A 78 12.94 -13.62 0.87
CA HIS A 78 13.38 -14.69 1.75
C HIS A 78 12.95 -14.51 3.22
N GLU A 79 12.49 -13.31 3.57
CA GLU A 79 12.05 -12.93 4.91
C GLU A 79 10.73 -12.13 4.89
N SER A 80 9.96 -12.26 3.78
CA SER A 80 8.67 -11.60 3.56
C SER A 80 7.59 -12.60 3.19
N ILE A 81 6.38 -12.46 3.75
CA ILE A 81 5.23 -13.31 3.37
C ILE A 81 4.81 -13.01 1.94
N VAL A 82 4.74 -11.72 1.55
CA VAL A 82 4.26 -11.30 0.24
C VAL A 82 5.35 -10.53 -0.51
N ALA A 83 5.57 -10.91 -1.78
CA ALA A 83 6.31 -10.09 -2.73
C ALA A 83 5.31 -9.33 -3.62
N THR A 84 5.41 -7.99 -3.68
CA THR A 84 4.50 -7.14 -4.45
C THR A 84 5.08 -6.79 -5.82
N LYS A 85 4.22 -6.67 -6.81
CA LYS A 85 4.56 -6.18 -8.16
C LYS A 85 4.46 -4.66 -8.25
N ALA A 86 4.87 -4.01 -7.18
CA ALA A 86 4.85 -2.56 -7.03
C ALA A 86 6.04 -2.10 -6.18
N SER A 87 6.62 -0.98 -6.53
CA SER A 87 7.59 -0.27 -5.70
C SER A 87 6.91 0.31 -4.45
N ALA A 88 7.66 0.40 -3.36
CA ALA A 88 7.16 1.03 -2.13
C ALA A 88 6.80 2.52 -2.37
N ARG A 89 7.57 3.21 -3.21
CA ARG A 89 7.31 4.60 -3.62
C ARG A 89 5.93 4.77 -4.28
N LEU A 90 5.54 3.85 -5.17
CA LEU A 90 4.23 3.93 -5.83
C LEU A 90 3.09 3.63 -4.86
N VAL A 91 3.28 2.66 -3.95
CA VAL A 91 2.30 2.37 -2.89
C VAL A 91 2.16 3.57 -1.93
N HIS A 92 3.27 4.22 -1.55
CA HIS A 92 3.25 5.46 -0.76
C HIS A 92 2.41 6.54 -1.46
N ALA A 93 2.68 6.81 -2.74
CA ALA A 93 1.91 7.79 -3.53
C ALA A 93 0.42 7.42 -3.61
N ALA A 94 0.09 6.12 -3.68
CA ALA A 94 -1.29 5.65 -3.68
C ALA A 94 -1.98 5.89 -2.33
N LEU A 95 -1.28 5.71 -1.20
CA LEU A 95 -1.80 6.02 0.14
C LEU A 95 -2.07 7.51 0.31
N LEU A 96 -1.18 8.38 -0.19
CA LEU A 96 -1.44 9.84 -0.25
C LEU A 96 -2.69 10.15 -1.08
N ALA A 97 -2.88 9.47 -2.21
CA ALA A 97 -4.02 9.71 -3.11
C ALA A 97 -5.38 9.36 -2.48
N ILE A 98 -5.42 8.48 -1.46
CA ILE A 98 -6.63 8.18 -0.68
C ILE A 98 -6.76 9.02 0.58
N GLY A 99 -5.83 9.99 0.80
CA GLY A 99 -5.89 10.97 1.88
C GLY A 99 -5.20 10.54 3.19
N LEU A 100 -4.32 9.54 3.15
CA LEU A 100 -3.44 9.23 4.28
C LEU A 100 -2.21 10.13 4.21
N GLU A 101 -1.78 10.67 5.33
CA GLU A 101 -0.55 11.45 5.46
C GLU A 101 0.48 10.66 6.27
N PRO A 102 1.75 10.54 5.82
CA PRO A 102 2.74 9.79 6.56
C PRO A 102 3.08 10.48 7.89
N GLY A 103 3.39 9.65 8.87
CA GLY A 103 3.90 10.12 10.16
C GLY A 103 5.42 10.15 10.18
N THR A 104 6.02 9.42 11.13
CA THR A 104 7.48 9.36 11.33
C THR A 104 7.94 7.92 11.48
N PRO A 105 9.04 7.52 10.82
CA PRO A 105 9.68 6.23 11.06
C PRO A 105 10.18 6.07 12.50
N VAL A 106 10.42 4.81 12.89
CA VAL A 106 11.10 4.49 14.13
C VAL A 106 12.50 5.14 14.19
N SER A 107 12.91 5.58 15.38
CA SER A 107 14.26 6.04 15.64
C SER A 107 14.86 5.26 16.82
N PHE A 108 16.19 5.09 16.80
CA PHE A 108 16.97 4.42 17.85
C PHE A 108 18.06 5.32 18.43
N ASP A 109 18.22 6.55 17.92
CA ASP A 109 19.24 7.51 18.36
C ASP A 109 18.57 8.87 18.66
N PRO A 110 18.75 9.46 19.86
CA PRO A 110 19.53 8.95 21.01
C PRO A 110 18.82 7.86 21.83
N GLU A 111 17.53 7.62 21.60
CA GLU A 111 16.71 6.63 22.30
C GLU A 111 15.66 6.06 21.34
N TYR A 112 15.06 4.93 21.73
CA TYR A 112 13.96 4.35 20.96
C TYR A 112 12.74 5.25 20.97
N VAL A 113 12.29 5.61 19.77
CA VAL A 113 11.01 6.28 19.52
C VAL A 113 10.22 5.42 18.52
N ALA A 114 9.06 4.96 18.91
CA ALA A 114 8.22 4.14 18.06
C ALA A 114 7.83 4.86 16.76
N ALA A 115 7.64 4.09 15.69
CA ALA A 115 7.04 4.60 14.47
C ALA A 115 5.64 5.17 14.76
N ALA A 116 5.28 6.26 14.10
CA ALA A 116 4.00 6.93 14.27
C ALA A 116 3.38 7.28 12.91
N GLY A 117 2.05 7.39 12.89
CA GLY A 117 1.29 7.73 11.69
C GLY A 117 -0.16 7.24 11.78
N PRO A 118 -0.99 7.48 10.76
CA PRO A 118 -2.33 6.91 10.70
C PRO A 118 -2.24 5.38 10.64
N GLN A 119 -3.17 4.73 11.33
CA GLN A 119 -3.30 3.27 11.28
C GLN A 119 -3.79 2.84 9.90
N VAL A 120 -3.16 1.82 9.34
CA VAL A 120 -3.50 1.25 8.03
C VAL A 120 -4.02 -0.17 8.22
N LEU A 121 -5.27 -0.39 7.83
CA LEU A 121 -5.80 -1.74 7.69
C LEU A 121 -5.26 -2.34 6.40
N VAL A 122 -4.53 -3.43 6.52
CA VAL A 122 -4.05 -4.24 5.39
C VAL A 122 -4.86 -5.52 5.34
N ARG A 123 -5.49 -5.80 4.21
CA ARG A 123 -6.20 -7.06 3.95
C ARG A 123 -5.53 -7.78 2.81
N ALA A 124 -5.48 -9.10 2.90
CA ALA A 124 -5.00 -9.97 1.82
C ALA A 124 -6.19 -10.66 1.16
N ARG A 125 -6.24 -10.63 -0.18
CA ARG A 125 -7.28 -11.29 -0.99
C ARG A 125 -6.62 -12.23 -1.99
N TRP A 126 -7.17 -13.44 -2.11
CA TRP A 126 -6.70 -14.43 -3.09
C TRP A 126 -7.84 -15.32 -3.57
N LYS A 127 -7.58 -16.11 -4.62
CA LYS A 127 -8.47 -17.17 -5.04
C LYS A 127 -8.05 -18.50 -4.43
N LYS A 128 -9.00 -19.22 -3.83
CA LYS A 128 -8.82 -20.58 -3.34
C LYS A 128 -8.83 -21.56 -4.51
N ASP A 129 -8.44 -22.81 -4.25
CA ASP A 129 -8.42 -23.88 -5.24
C ASP A 129 -9.82 -24.19 -5.83
N ASP A 130 -10.88 -23.95 -5.08
CA ASP A 130 -12.27 -24.07 -5.52
C ASP A 130 -12.74 -22.89 -6.38
N GLY A 131 -11.88 -21.92 -6.66
CA GLY A 131 -12.16 -20.72 -7.44
C GLY A 131 -12.87 -19.60 -6.66
N THR A 132 -13.25 -19.82 -5.41
CA THR A 132 -13.84 -18.78 -4.55
C THR A 132 -12.78 -17.78 -4.10
N SER A 133 -13.19 -16.52 -3.88
CA SER A 133 -12.31 -15.50 -3.31
C SER A 133 -12.34 -15.55 -1.79
N ALA A 134 -11.18 -15.48 -1.17
CA ALA A 134 -11.02 -15.26 0.26
C ALA A 134 -10.42 -13.88 0.51
N THR A 135 -10.79 -13.27 1.62
CA THR A 135 -10.19 -12.02 2.12
C THR A 135 -10.03 -12.15 3.62
N ILE A 136 -8.86 -11.74 4.13
CA ILE A 136 -8.51 -11.82 5.55
C ILE A 136 -7.78 -10.54 5.96
N ASP A 137 -7.82 -10.19 7.23
CA ASP A 137 -6.90 -9.22 7.81
C ASP A 137 -5.46 -9.78 7.69
N ALA A 138 -4.54 -9.03 7.13
CA ALA A 138 -3.18 -9.48 6.86
C ALA A 138 -2.43 -9.89 8.14
N ARG A 139 -2.80 -9.33 9.28
CA ARG A 139 -2.24 -9.67 10.59
C ARG A 139 -2.45 -11.14 10.98
N GLU A 140 -3.50 -11.76 10.47
CA GLU A 140 -3.79 -13.18 10.70
C GLU A 140 -2.74 -14.11 10.07
N TRP A 141 -1.93 -13.62 9.14
CA TRP A 141 -0.83 -14.37 8.53
C TRP A 141 0.50 -14.23 9.28
N VAL A 142 0.57 -13.31 10.24
CA VAL A 142 1.76 -13.06 11.08
C VAL A 142 1.55 -13.71 12.44
N ARG A 143 2.42 -14.63 12.83
CA ARG A 143 2.40 -15.30 14.14
C ARG A 143 3.46 -14.73 15.06
N ASN A 144 3.06 -14.32 16.24
CA ASN A 144 4.01 -13.98 17.30
C ASN A 144 4.57 -15.29 17.90
N THR A 145 5.90 -15.47 17.84
CA THR A 145 6.57 -16.70 18.26
C THR A 145 6.52 -16.94 19.77
N ARG A 146 6.35 -15.88 20.57
CA ARG A 146 6.25 -15.96 22.02
C ARG A 146 4.88 -16.36 22.52
N THR A 147 3.84 -15.83 21.88
CA THR A 147 2.44 -16.07 22.30
C THR A 147 1.76 -17.16 21.50
N GLY A 148 2.25 -17.47 20.29
CA GLY A 148 1.61 -18.34 19.33
C GLY A 148 0.36 -17.74 18.66
N ALA A 149 -0.04 -16.53 19.02
CA ALA A 149 -1.20 -15.82 18.48
C ALA A 149 -0.86 -15.05 17.20
N ALA A 150 -1.88 -14.65 16.45
CA ALA A 150 -1.72 -13.72 15.34
C ALA A 150 -1.29 -12.34 15.85
N LEU A 151 -0.71 -11.52 14.96
CA LEU A 151 -0.36 -10.14 15.24
C LEU A 151 -1.63 -9.35 15.62
N ASP A 152 -1.61 -8.70 16.78
CA ASP A 152 -2.72 -7.94 17.36
C ASP A 152 -2.57 -6.41 17.17
N THR A 153 -1.43 -5.97 16.67
CA THR A 153 -1.08 -4.57 16.50
C THR A 153 -1.26 -4.13 15.05
N ASP A 154 -1.87 -2.96 14.85
CA ASP A 154 -2.02 -2.36 13.52
C ASP A 154 -0.72 -1.73 13.04
N TRP A 155 -0.46 -1.80 11.72
CA TRP A 155 0.58 -1.01 11.09
C TRP A 155 0.21 0.46 11.06
N VAL A 156 1.22 1.32 11.17
CA VAL A 156 1.10 2.76 10.93
C VAL A 156 1.83 3.16 9.65
N PHE A 157 1.31 4.16 8.96
CA PHE A 157 1.99 4.75 7.81
C PHE A 157 3.10 5.67 8.29
N ALA A 158 4.28 5.10 8.53
CA ALA A 158 5.47 5.80 9.00
C ALA A 158 6.10 6.67 7.89
N GLY A 159 6.01 6.21 6.63
CA GLY A 159 6.34 7.01 5.46
C GLY A 159 7.75 6.83 4.91
N SER A 160 8.64 6.12 5.60
CA SER A 160 10.05 5.96 5.18
C SER A 160 10.79 7.31 5.06
N SER A 161 11.93 7.30 4.38
CA SER A 161 12.74 8.51 4.12
C SER A 161 13.39 8.44 2.75
N PHE A 162 13.92 9.58 2.30
CA PHE A 162 14.74 9.67 1.10
C PHE A 162 16.21 9.78 1.48
N TRP A 163 17.04 9.12 0.70
CA TRP A 163 18.49 9.27 0.75
C TRP A 163 18.99 9.82 -0.58
N THR A 164 19.80 10.87 -0.52
CA THR A 164 20.40 11.48 -1.70
C THR A 164 21.83 10.98 -1.84
N ASP A 165 22.17 10.40 -2.99
CA ASP A 165 23.52 9.96 -3.30
C ASP A 165 24.43 11.20 -3.42
N PRO A 166 25.47 11.31 -2.57
CA PRO A 166 26.37 12.47 -2.61
C PRO A 166 27.25 12.50 -3.88
N ALA A 167 27.32 11.41 -4.63
CA ALA A 167 28.17 11.33 -5.84
C ALA A 167 27.48 11.98 -7.06
N ASP A 168 26.16 11.84 -7.20
CA ASP A 168 25.43 12.30 -8.38
C ASP A 168 24.13 13.06 -8.06
N GLY A 169 23.72 13.16 -6.79
CA GLY A 169 22.50 13.83 -6.36
C GLY A 169 21.22 13.05 -6.60
N THR A 170 21.32 11.75 -6.93
CA THR A 170 20.14 10.91 -7.14
C THR A 170 19.42 10.65 -5.83
N GLU A 171 18.10 10.85 -5.81
CA GLU A 171 17.26 10.55 -4.65
C GLU A 171 16.71 9.13 -4.71
N TYR A 172 16.91 8.37 -3.65
CA TYR A 172 16.40 7.02 -3.44
C TYR A 172 15.36 7.02 -2.34
N TYR A 173 14.18 6.49 -2.61
CA TYR A 173 13.19 6.20 -1.59
C TYR A 173 13.60 4.91 -0.87
N GLN A 174 13.95 5.00 0.42
CA GLN A 174 14.64 3.89 1.09
C GLN A 174 13.80 2.63 1.23
N ALA A 175 12.47 2.75 1.37
CA ALA A 175 11.59 1.58 1.41
C ALA A 175 11.57 0.76 0.11
N ASP A 176 12.01 1.31 -1.03
CA ASP A 176 12.13 0.54 -2.28
C ASP A 176 13.19 -0.57 -2.16
N GLY A 177 14.09 -0.51 -1.17
CA GLY A 177 15.05 -1.55 -0.82
C GLY A 177 14.45 -2.81 -0.16
N GLY A 178 13.15 -2.82 0.10
CA GLY A 178 12.46 -3.98 0.67
C GLY A 178 11.49 -3.66 1.81
N ASP A 179 11.55 -2.47 2.39
CA ASP A 179 10.91 -2.13 3.66
C ASP A 179 9.48 -1.58 3.46
N LEU A 180 8.67 -2.32 2.67
CA LEU A 180 7.30 -1.92 2.30
C LEU A 180 6.34 -2.03 3.49
N ILE A 181 6.25 -3.22 4.12
CA ILE A 181 5.45 -3.47 5.33
C ILE A 181 6.30 -4.30 6.28
N CYS A 182 6.72 -3.70 7.37
CA CYS A 182 7.64 -4.30 8.32
C CYS A 182 6.91 -4.89 9.54
N VAL A 183 7.45 -5.95 10.11
CA VAL A 183 7.08 -6.50 11.43
C VAL A 183 8.24 -6.39 12.42
N SER A 184 9.48 -6.27 11.92
CA SER A 184 10.63 -5.74 12.65
C SER A 184 10.73 -4.24 12.41
N ASN A 185 11.24 -3.49 13.37
CA ASN A 185 11.32 -2.02 13.26
C ASN A 185 12.52 -1.58 12.44
N PHE A 186 12.26 -0.81 11.37
CA PHE A 186 13.29 -0.23 10.51
C PHE A 186 13.06 1.27 10.27
N PRO A 187 14.08 2.14 10.43
CA PRO A 187 13.97 3.57 10.11
C PRO A 187 13.61 3.85 8.64
N THR A 188 13.74 2.83 7.79
CA THR A 188 13.43 2.86 6.35
C THR A 188 12.05 2.31 6.01
N ALA A 189 11.28 1.87 7.01
CA ALA A 189 9.95 1.28 6.82
C ALA A 189 8.93 2.28 6.27
N MET A 190 8.15 1.86 5.26
CA MET A 190 6.98 2.61 4.81
C MET A 190 5.79 2.39 5.74
N LEU A 191 5.43 1.13 6.01
CA LEU A 191 4.52 0.75 7.10
C LEU A 191 5.31 0.01 8.16
N ASP A 192 5.14 0.40 9.43
CA ASP A 192 5.84 -0.20 10.56
C ASP A 192 4.88 -0.44 11.73
N LEU A 193 5.32 -1.25 12.71
CA LEU A 193 4.58 -1.43 13.96
C LEU A 193 4.89 -0.27 14.92
N PRO A 194 3.86 0.35 15.54
CA PRO A 194 4.05 1.43 16.53
C PRO A 194 4.42 0.89 17.93
N VAL A 195 5.15 -0.21 17.97
CA VAL A 195 5.62 -0.88 19.19
C VAL A 195 7.04 -1.39 18.98
N GLU A 196 7.80 -1.52 20.05
CA GLU A 196 9.15 -2.08 19.99
C GLU A 196 9.08 -3.54 19.51
N SER A 197 9.85 -3.82 18.47
CA SER A 197 9.99 -5.14 17.85
C SER A 197 11.48 -5.47 17.70
N SER A 198 11.80 -6.61 17.06
CA SER A 198 13.20 -6.99 16.82
C SER A 198 13.89 -6.01 15.87
N GLN A 199 15.19 -5.82 16.09
CA GLN A 199 16.08 -5.02 15.24
C GLN A 199 17.17 -5.90 14.60
N SER A 200 17.16 -7.21 14.88
CA SER A 200 18.16 -8.16 14.39
C SER A 200 17.58 -9.55 14.24
N ASN A 201 18.17 -10.32 13.33
CA ASN A 201 17.77 -11.71 13.04
C ASN A 201 17.85 -12.65 14.25
N GLU A 202 18.62 -12.31 15.29
CA GLU A 202 18.77 -13.14 16.48
C GLU A 202 17.57 -13.07 17.45
N ALA A 203 16.71 -12.06 17.28
CA ALA A 203 15.61 -11.77 18.19
C ALA A 203 14.24 -11.69 17.46
N LEU A 204 14.09 -12.37 16.33
CA LEU A 204 12.84 -12.33 15.54
C LEU A 204 11.65 -12.76 16.37
N LEU A 205 10.66 -11.85 16.45
CA LEU A 205 9.43 -12.04 17.22
C LEU A 205 8.31 -12.66 16.39
N PHE A 206 8.44 -12.62 15.06
CA PHE A 206 7.37 -12.98 14.15
C PHE A 206 7.80 -14.03 13.12
N GLU A 207 6.84 -14.86 12.74
CA GLU A 207 6.98 -15.83 11.67
C GLU A 207 5.71 -15.87 10.81
N ALA A 208 5.82 -16.38 9.58
CA ALA A 208 4.65 -16.64 8.75
C ALA A 208 3.79 -17.73 9.41
N PHE A 209 2.48 -17.47 9.57
CA PHE A 209 1.55 -18.40 10.20
C PHE A 209 1.20 -19.55 9.24
N ALA A 210 2.05 -20.58 9.19
CA ALA A 210 2.06 -21.64 8.18
C ALA A 210 0.69 -22.30 7.91
N ASP A 211 -0.17 -22.42 8.94
CA ASP A 211 -1.50 -23.03 8.81
C ASP A 211 -2.54 -22.08 8.17
N ARG A 212 -2.20 -20.80 7.98
CA ARG A 212 -3.10 -19.74 7.50
C ARG A 212 -2.67 -19.10 6.18
N VAL A 213 -1.35 -19.03 5.95
CA VAL A 213 -0.78 -18.46 4.74
C VAL A 213 -0.99 -19.43 3.57
N PRO A 214 -1.54 -18.97 2.43
CA PRO A 214 -1.64 -19.80 1.23
C PRO A 214 -0.26 -20.30 0.75
N PRO A 215 -0.21 -21.41 -0.01
CA PRO A 215 1.05 -21.94 -0.52
C PRO A 215 1.88 -20.91 -1.27
N ARG A 216 3.22 -21.04 -1.17
CA ARG A 216 4.16 -20.20 -1.92
C ARG A 216 3.84 -20.15 -3.41
N GLY A 217 3.88 -18.97 -4.01
CA GLY A 217 3.53 -18.72 -5.42
C GLY A 217 2.05 -18.38 -5.65
N THR A 218 1.18 -18.53 -4.65
CA THR A 218 -0.22 -18.10 -4.78
C THR A 218 -0.29 -16.61 -5.09
N THR A 219 -1.03 -16.24 -6.16
CA THR A 219 -1.31 -14.84 -6.49
C THR A 219 -2.24 -14.23 -5.44
N VAL A 220 -1.84 -13.10 -4.91
CA VAL A 220 -2.59 -12.36 -3.89
C VAL A 220 -2.70 -10.89 -4.25
N GLU A 221 -3.63 -10.21 -3.62
CA GLU A 221 -3.75 -8.75 -3.65
C GLU A 221 -3.75 -8.24 -2.22
N LEU A 222 -2.97 -7.21 -1.96
CA LEU A 222 -3.03 -6.45 -0.72
C LEU A 222 -3.95 -5.26 -0.91
N ILE A 223 -4.86 -5.06 0.03
CA ILE A 223 -5.84 -3.96 0.03
C ILE A 223 -5.59 -3.12 1.26
N PHE A 224 -5.24 -1.86 1.04
CA PHE A 224 -4.93 -0.89 2.09
C PHE A 224 -6.07 0.10 2.21
N SER A 225 -6.43 0.44 3.44
CA SER A 225 -7.38 1.51 3.76
C SER A 225 -7.02 2.16 5.09
N ASN A 226 -7.56 3.34 5.36
CA ASN A 226 -7.56 3.87 6.74
C ASN A 226 -8.33 2.91 7.65
N ARG A 227 -7.87 2.75 8.89
CA ARG A 227 -8.57 1.93 9.88
C ARG A 227 -9.74 2.67 10.52
#